data_f1f91693937ab7ad29fc47ddcf60b673
#
_entry.id   f1f91693937ab7ad29fc47ddcf60b673
#
_cell.length_a   1.000
_cell.length_b   1.000
_cell.length_c   1.000
_cell.angle_alpha   90.00
_cell.angle_beta   90.00
_cell.angle_gamma   90.00
#
_symmetry.space_group_name_H-M   'P 1'
#
loop_
_entity.id
_entity.type
_entity.pdbx_description
1 polymer ?
#
loop_
_entity_poly.entity_id
_entity_poly.type
_entity_poly.pdbx_seq_one_letter_code
_entity_poly.pdbx_strand_id
1 'polypeptide(L)'
;RAEQIMQDRLMANEKITVKWNRVVEEVLGDEKGVTGVRLAATDGEMNEEVDAHGLFVAIGHDPATAAFQSAVNLDDEGYITVETGTTRTTTDGIFAAGDCVDKIYRQAVTAAGMGCMAALDAEKWLANRA
;
A
#
# COMPACT_ATOMS: atom_id res chain seq x y z
N ARG A 1 -8.17 8.59 6.12
CA ARG A 1 -8.43 9.18 7.45
C ARG A 1 -8.97 8.08 8.35
N ALA A 2 -8.45 7.97 9.60
CA ALA A 2 -8.97 7.01 10.55
C ALA A 2 -10.37 7.43 11.01
N GLU A 3 -11.24 6.45 11.27
CA GLU A 3 -12.57 6.70 11.85
C GLU A 3 -12.45 7.26 13.27
N GLN A 4 -13.43 8.08 13.69
CA GLN A 4 -13.40 8.77 14.99
C GLN A 4 -13.18 7.81 16.16
N ILE A 5 -13.86 6.67 16.16
CA ILE A 5 -13.72 5.66 17.24
C ILE A 5 -12.29 5.10 17.33
N MET A 6 -11.57 5.01 16.23
CA MET A 6 -10.18 4.55 16.22
C MET A 6 -9.23 5.64 16.73
N GLN A 7 -9.50 6.90 16.38
CA GLN A 7 -8.77 8.04 16.93
C GLN A 7 -8.94 8.13 18.44
N ASP A 8 -10.17 8.03 18.93
CA ASP A 8 -10.49 8.07 20.35
C ASP A 8 -9.78 6.95 21.12
N ARG A 9 -9.77 5.73 20.58
CA ARG A 9 -9.06 4.60 21.18
C ARG A 9 -7.53 4.80 21.20
N LEU A 10 -6.97 5.38 20.15
CA LEU A 10 -5.55 5.69 20.08
C LEU A 10 -5.16 6.72 21.13
N MET A 11 -5.94 7.81 21.22
CA MET A 11 -5.67 8.90 22.17
C MET A 11 -5.89 8.49 23.63
N ALA A 12 -6.81 7.55 23.89
CA ALA A 12 -7.06 7.02 25.22
C ALA A 12 -6.05 5.97 25.69
N ASN A 13 -5.15 5.51 24.81
CA ASN A 13 -4.21 4.45 25.17
C ASN A 13 -2.93 5.04 25.76
N GLU A 14 -2.69 4.79 27.05
CA GLU A 14 -1.53 5.30 27.81
C GLU A 14 -0.17 4.81 27.27
N LYS A 15 -0.16 3.75 26.46
CA LYS A 15 1.08 3.21 25.84
C LYS A 15 1.42 3.88 24.52
N ILE A 16 0.57 4.77 24.00
CA ILE A 16 0.74 5.42 22.71
C ILE A 16 1.04 6.90 22.94
N THR A 17 2.11 7.38 22.35
CA THR A 17 2.44 8.80 22.33
C THR A 17 2.36 9.30 20.88
N VAL A 18 1.49 10.27 20.61
CA VAL A 18 1.38 10.89 19.28
C VAL A 18 2.35 12.06 19.21
N LYS A 19 3.22 12.03 18.22
CA LYS A 19 4.16 13.10 17.88
C LYS A 19 3.61 13.92 16.71
N TRP A 20 3.02 15.07 17.03
CA TRP A 20 2.44 15.96 16.03
C TRP A 20 3.52 16.78 15.31
N ASN A 21 3.21 17.20 14.08
CA ASN A 21 4.08 18.07 13.28
C ASN A 21 5.51 17.51 13.17
N ARG A 22 5.62 16.19 12.95
CA ARG A 22 6.90 15.50 12.79
C ARG A 22 6.89 14.65 11.52
N VAL A 23 8.03 14.62 10.87
CA VAL A 23 8.33 13.69 9.79
C VAL A 23 9.57 12.88 10.15
N VAL A 24 9.64 11.64 9.71
CA VAL A 24 10.83 10.82 9.89
C VAL A 24 11.91 11.34 8.95
N GLU A 25 13.02 11.80 9.51
CA GLU A 25 14.20 12.28 8.79
C GLU A 25 15.17 11.13 8.55
N GLU A 26 15.40 10.32 9.58
CA GLU A 26 16.35 9.21 9.54
C GLU A 26 15.94 8.08 10.47
N VAL A 27 16.17 6.84 10.04
CA VAL A 27 16.04 5.65 10.89
C VAL A 27 17.42 5.29 11.42
N LEU A 28 17.59 5.34 12.74
CA LEU A 28 18.84 5.04 13.42
C LEU A 28 18.94 3.55 13.72
N GLY A 29 20.13 2.99 13.59
CA GLY A 29 20.34 1.56 13.84
C GLY A 29 21.81 1.18 13.98
N ASP A 30 22.01 -0.05 14.42
CA ASP A 30 23.32 -0.70 14.51
C ASP A 30 23.26 -2.11 13.87
N GLU A 31 24.30 -2.91 14.08
CA GLU A 31 24.38 -4.29 13.56
C GLU A 31 23.25 -5.21 14.08
N LYS A 32 22.52 -4.82 15.14
CA LYS A 32 21.44 -5.58 15.76
C LYS A 32 20.06 -5.15 15.28
N GLY A 33 19.97 -4.00 14.61
CA GLY A 33 18.71 -3.49 14.05
C GLY A 33 18.42 -2.03 14.37
N VAL A 34 17.15 -1.65 14.35
CA VAL A 34 16.70 -0.27 14.64
C VAL A 34 16.90 0.05 16.10
N THR A 35 17.56 1.18 16.39
CA THR A 35 17.78 1.71 17.74
C THR A 35 16.95 2.96 18.01
N GLY A 36 16.52 3.68 16.98
CA GLY A 36 15.73 4.90 17.12
C GLY A 36 15.30 5.49 15.79
N VAL A 37 14.64 6.63 15.88
CA VAL A 37 14.26 7.45 14.73
C VAL A 37 14.57 8.91 15.03
N ARG A 38 15.12 9.62 14.04
CA ARG A 38 15.25 11.07 14.07
C ARG A 38 14.03 11.68 13.41
N LEU A 39 13.36 12.57 14.14
CA LEU A 39 12.17 13.26 13.72
C LEU A 39 12.49 14.73 13.45
N ALA A 40 12.21 15.19 12.25
CA ALA A 40 12.27 16.61 11.90
C ALA A 40 10.94 17.29 12.23
N ALA A 41 11.03 18.47 12.84
CA ALA A 41 9.86 19.30 13.11
C ALA A 41 9.40 20.03 11.83
N THR A 42 8.08 20.10 11.62
CA THR A 42 7.47 20.82 10.49
C THR A 42 6.86 22.17 10.91
N ASP A 43 6.92 22.49 12.20
CA ASP A 43 6.33 23.68 12.83
C ASP A 43 7.37 24.69 13.35
N GLY A 44 8.65 24.44 13.08
CA GLY A 44 9.77 25.29 13.50
C GLY A 44 10.33 24.99 14.88
N GLU A 45 9.84 23.95 15.55
CA GLU A 45 10.45 23.43 16.76
C GLU A 45 11.76 22.68 16.44
N MET A 46 12.46 22.23 17.50
CA MET A 46 13.68 21.44 17.33
C MET A 46 13.36 20.01 16.88
N ASN A 47 14.26 19.46 16.07
CA ASN A 47 14.26 18.04 15.77
C ASN A 47 14.51 17.22 17.05
N GLU A 48 14.01 16.00 17.09
CA GLU A 48 14.15 15.10 18.23
C GLU A 48 14.56 13.69 17.80
N GLU A 49 15.26 12.98 18.66
CA GLU A 49 15.50 11.56 18.50
C GLU A 49 14.61 10.78 19.48
N VAL A 50 14.02 9.72 19.00
CA VAL A 50 13.13 8.84 19.77
C VAL A 50 13.70 7.43 19.72
N ASP A 51 13.93 6.84 20.89
CA ASP A 51 14.34 5.44 20.99
C ASP A 51 13.23 4.54 20.45
N ALA A 52 13.59 3.64 19.55
CA ALA A 52 12.64 2.70 18.93
C ALA A 52 13.37 1.42 18.52
N HIS A 53 12.72 0.28 18.65
CA HIS A 53 13.24 -1.02 18.22
C HIS A 53 12.68 -1.48 16.87
N GLY A 54 11.85 -0.67 16.25
CA GLY A 54 11.27 -0.92 14.93
C GLY A 54 10.48 0.28 14.43
N LEU A 55 10.31 0.37 13.12
CA LEU A 55 9.51 1.39 12.45
C LEU A 55 8.56 0.72 11.47
N PHE A 56 7.28 1.11 11.53
CA PHE A 56 6.29 0.74 10.53
C PHE A 56 5.85 1.99 9.77
N VAL A 57 5.96 1.94 8.45
CA VAL A 57 5.53 3.03 7.57
C VAL A 57 4.09 2.75 7.13
N ALA A 58 3.16 3.65 7.46
CA ALA A 58 1.73 3.52 7.18
C ALA A 58 1.14 4.83 6.61
N ILE A 59 1.84 5.45 5.66
CA ILE A 59 1.50 6.75 5.06
C ILE A 59 0.64 6.66 3.81
N GLY A 60 0.22 5.47 3.43
CA GLY A 60 -0.57 5.18 2.24
C GLY A 60 0.07 4.08 1.38
N HIS A 61 -0.52 3.84 0.22
CA HIS A 61 -0.05 2.84 -0.72
C HIS A 61 0.15 3.51 -2.08
N ASP A 62 1.26 3.17 -2.69
CA ASP A 62 1.59 3.53 -4.06
C ASP A 62 1.83 2.22 -4.83
N PRO A 63 0.97 1.85 -5.79
CA PRO A 63 1.10 0.58 -6.47
C PRO A 63 2.36 0.55 -7.35
N ALA A 64 3.19 -0.49 -7.21
CA ALA A 64 4.43 -0.65 -7.95
C ALA A 64 4.17 -1.10 -9.42
N THR A 65 3.37 -0.34 -10.15
CA THR A 65 2.87 -0.66 -11.51
C THR A 65 3.61 0.06 -12.62
N ALA A 66 4.50 0.99 -12.30
CA ALA A 66 5.24 1.80 -13.27
C ALA A 66 5.96 0.97 -14.36
N ALA A 67 6.44 -0.24 -14.01
CA ALA A 67 7.09 -1.14 -14.96
C ALA A 67 6.14 -1.66 -16.06
N PHE A 68 4.83 -1.58 -15.87
CA PHE A 68 3.80 -2.10 -16.77
C PHE A 68 3.07 -1.02 -17.56
N GLN A 69 3.36 0.26 -17.34
CA GLN A 69 2.66 1.40 -17.96
C GLN A 69 2.67 1.40 -19.49
N SER A 70 3.64 0.72 -20.12
CA SER A 70 3.68 0.57 -21.57
C SER A 70 2.84 -0.60 -22.10
N ALA A 71 2.39 -1.49 -21.23
CA ALA A 71 1.67 -2.71 -21.59
C ALA A 71 0.19 -2.68 -21.17
N VAL A 72 -0.17 -1.88 -20.17
CA VAL A 72 -1.55 -1.79 -19.64
C VAL A 72 -1.90 -0.34 -19.30
N ASN A 73 -3.19 -0.02 -19.26
CA ASN A 73 -3.64 1.30 -18.83
C ASN A 73 -3.63 1.37 -17.30
N LEU A 74 -3.16 2.51 -16.80
CA LEU A 74 -3.21 2.88 -15.39
C LEU A 74 -4.21 4.01 -15.19
N ASP A 75 -4.81 4.09 -14.01
CA ASP A 75 -5.58 5.25 -13.59
C ASP A 75 -4.68 6.37 -13.05
N ASP A 76 -5.29 7.50 -12.64
CA ASP A 76 -4.58 8.69 -12.15
C ASP A 76 -3.81 8.42 -10.83
N GLU A 77 -4.12 7.34 -10.13
CA GLU A 77 -3.47 6.91 -8.88
C GLU A 77 -2.45 5.78 -9.13
N GLY A 78 -2.23 5.37 -10.39
CA GLY A 78 -1.28 4.36 -10.80
C GLY A 78 -1.80 2.92 -10.73
N TYR A 79 -3.08 2.67 -10.45
CA TYR A 79 -3.64 1.32 -10.45
C TYR A 79 -3.97 0.84 -11.85
N ILE A 80 -3.78 -0.46 -12.10
CA ILE A 80 -4.11 -1.06 -13.40
C ILE A 80 -5.63 -1.08 -13.57
N THR A 81 -6.11 -0.56 -14.69
CA THR A 81 -7.53 -0.59 -15.04
C THR A 81 -7.90 -1.90 -15.73
N VAL A 82 -9.01 -2.50 -15.30
CA VAL A 82 -9.56 -3.72 -15.87
C VAL A 82 -11.01 -3.51 -16.31
N GLU A 83 -11.47 -4.36 -17.20
CA GLU A 83 -12.89 -4.40 -17.60
C GLU A 83 -13.77 -4.76 -16.40
N THR A 84 -14.85 -4.02 -16.20
CA THR A 84 -15.72 -4.19 -15.03
C THR A 84 -16.23 -5.62 -14.90
N GLY A 85 -16.02 -6.22 -13.74
CA GLY A 85 -16.45 -7.59 -13.42
C GLY A 85 -15.52 -8.68 -13.95
N THR A 86 -14.39 -8.33 -14.52
CA THR A 86 -13.35 -9.26 -15.01
C THR A 86 -11.97 -8.84 -14.51
N THR A 87 -10.93 -9.60 -14.90
CA THR A 87 -9.52 -9.24 -14.65
C THR A 87 -8.79 -8.84 -15.93
N ARG A 88 -9.52 -8.66 -17.03
CA ARG A 88 -8.98 -8.33 -18.35
C ARG A 88 -8.50 -6.90 -18.39
N THR A 89 -7.27 -6.70 -18.83
CA THR A 89 -6.74 -5.38 -19.12
C THR A 89 -7.09 -4.94 -20.54
N THR A 90 -6.71 -3.73 -20.91
CA THR A 90 -6.85 -3.23 -22.31
C THR A 90 -5.96 -4.00 -23.29
N THR A 91 -4.97 -4.76 -22.83
CA THR A 91 -4.10 -5.55 -23.68
C THR A 91 -4.51 -7.01 -23.65
N ASP A 92 -4.83 -7.55 -24.81
CA ASP A 92 -5.26 -8.92 -24.97
C ASP A 92 -4.23 -9.93 -24.44
N GLY A 93 -4.67 -10.87 -23.60
CA GLY A 93 -3.83 -11.86 -22.95
C GLY A 93 -3.09 -11.39 -21.69
N ILE A 94 -3.31 -10.14 -21.27
CA ILE A 94 -2.83 -9.63 -19.97
C ILE A 94 -4.02 -9.46 -19.01
N PHE A 95 -3.87 -10.06 -17.83
CA PHE A 95 -4.85 -10.03 -16.75
C PHE A 95 -4.24 -9.39 -15.52
N ALA A 96 -5.00 -8.60 -14.77
CA ALA A 96 -4.52 -7.96 -13.55
C ALA A 96 -5.45 -8.25 -12.37
N ALA A 97 -4.85 -8.51 -11.20
CA ALA A 97 -5.58 -8.90 -10.00
C ALA A 97 -4.84 -8.49 -8.73
N GLY A 98 -5.55 -8.36 -7.62
CA GLY A 98 -4.97 -8.02 -6.32
C GLY A 98 -4.76 -6.53 -6.13
N ASP A 99 -3.83 -6.19 -5.25
CA ASP A 99 -3.60 -4.82 -4.78
C ASP A 99 -3.21 -3.82 -5.89
N CYS A 100 -2.69 -4.30 -7.01
CA CYS A 100 -2.39 -3.44 -8.16
C CYS A 100 -3.65 -2.97 -8.94
N VAL A 101 -4.83 -3.54 -8.62
CA VAL A 101 -6.14 -3.20 -9.18
C VAL A 101 -7.08 -2.69 -8.08
N ASP A 102 -7.04 -3.33 -6.88
CA ASP A 102 -7.91 -3.03 -5.75
C ASP A 102 -7.37 -1.88 -4.90
N LYS A 103 -7.79 -0.66 -5.22
CA LYS A 103 -7.42 0.54 -4.44
C LYS A 103 -8.30 0.78 -3.20
N ILE A 104 -9.31 -0.05 -2.96
CA ILE A 104 -10.29 0.15 -1.89
C ILE A 104 -9.99 -0.74 -0.68
N TYR A 105 -9.97 -2.05 -0.87
CA TYR A 105 -9.90 -3.02 0.22
C TYR A 105 -8.47 -3.44 0.56
N ARG A 106 -7.69 -3.84 -0.45
CA ARG A 106 -6.29 -4.27 -0.31
C ARG A 106 -6.09 -5.28 0.81
N GLN A 107 -6.90 -6.33 0.78
CA GLN A 107 -6.87 -7.42 1.73
C GLN A 107 -6.39 -8.72 1.07
N ALA A 108 -5.69 -9.55 1.83
CA ALA A 108 -5.18 -10.83 1.32
C ALA A 108 -6.30 -11.72 0.72
N VAL A 109 -7.48 -11.71 1.34
CA VAL A 109 -8.63 -12.51 0.87
C VAL A 109 -9.22 -11.94 -0.43
N THR A 110 -9.29 -10.62 -0.60
CA THR A 110 -9.76 -10.01 -1.86
C THR A 110 -8.75 -10.26 -2.98
N ALA A 111 -7.46 -10.09 -2.69
CA ALA A 111 -6.39 -10.39 -3.64
C ALA A 111 -6.40 -11.85 -4.08
N ALA A 112 -6.60 -12.80 -3.17
CA ALA A 112 -6.72 -14.23 -3.50
C ALA A 112 -7.95 -14.51 -4.38
N GLY A 113 -9.10 -13.90 -4.08
CA GLY A 113 -10.32 -14.01 -4.89
C GLY A 113 -10.12 -13.48 -6.30
N MET A 114 -9.53 -12.30 -6.43
CA MET A 114 -9.19 -11.70 -7.73
C MET A 114 -8.16 -12.56 -8.50
N GLY A 115 -7.18 -13.14 -7.81
CA GLY A 115 -6.22 -14.07 -8.41
C GLY A 115 -6.89 -15.32 -8.99
N CYS A 116 -7.89 -15.87 -8.30
CA CYS A 116 -8.71 -16.96 -8.81
C CYS A 116 -9.48 -16.53 -10.09
N MET A 117 -10.08 -15.33 -10.09
CA MET A 117 -10.76 -14.78 -11.28
C MET A 117 -9.78 -14.64 -12.45
N ALA A 118 -8.58 -14.13 -12.21
CA ALA A 118 -7.56 -13.97 -13.26
C ALA A 118 -7.12 -15.31 -13.86
N ALA A 119 -6.97 -16.34 -13.04
CA ALA A 119 -6.66 -17.68 -13.52
C ALA A 119 -7.75 -18.24 -14.43
N LEU A 120 -9.03 -18.07 -14.04
CA LEU A 120 -10.18 -18.51 -14.84
C LEU A 120 -10.33 -17.71 -16.14
N ASP A 121 -10.07 -16.41 -16.11
CA ASP A 121 -10.09 -15.58 -17.33
C ASP A 121 -8.96 -15.97 -18.29
N ALA A 122 -7.76 -16.25 -17.76
CA ALA A 122 -6.63 -16.72 -18.54
C ALA A 122 -6.86 -18.10 -19.16
N GLU A 123 -7.45 -19.04 -18.40
CA GLU A 123 -7.82 -20.37 -18.90
C GLU A 123 -8.81 -20.28 -20.07
N LYS A 124 -9.87 -19.49 -19.91
CA LYS A 124 -10.85 -19.25 -21.01
C LYS A 124 -10.21 -18.62 -22.23
N TRP A 125 -9.34 -17.65 -22.02
CA TRP A 125 -8.63 -16.98 -23.12
C TRP A 125 -7.74 -17.96 -23.90
N LEU A 126 -6.99 -18.84 -23.21
CA LEU A 126 -6.18 -19.87 -23.83
C LEU A 126 -7.03 -20.88 -24.59
N ALA A 127 -8.14 -21.36 -24.00
CA ALA A 127 -9.02 -22.33 -24.64
C ALA A 127 -9.65 -21.81 -25.95
N ASN A 128 -9.89 -20.51 -26.06
CA ASN A 128 -10.43 -19.90 -27.28
C ASN A 128 -9.39 -19.68 -28.40
N ARG A 129 -8.11 -19.99 -28.15
CA ARG A 129 -7.00 -19.84 -29.09
C ARG A 129 -6.38 -21.17 -29.52
N ALA A 130 -6.79 -22.25 -28.90
CA ALA A 130 -6.42 -23.62 -29.28
C ALA A 130 -7.34 -24.15 -30.40
#